data_6f2a9b40ca6e9c77549d4bedfa1ab09d
#
_entry.id   6f2a9b40ca6e9c77549d4bedfa1ab09d
#
_cell.length_a   1.000
_cell.length_b   1.000
_cell.length_c   1.000
_cell.angle_alpha   90.00
_cell.angle_beta   90.00
_cell.angle_gamma   90.00
#
_symmetry.space_group_name_H-M   'P 1'
#
loop_
_entity.id
_entity.type
_entity.pdbx_description
1 polymer ?
#
loop_
_entity_poly.entity_id
_entity_poly.type
_entity_poly.pdbx_seq_one_letter_code
_entity_poly.pdbx_strand_id
1 'polypeptide(L)'
;AMDEQGDATQAVTCFTKMCDQGITALVGDVTTTPTLALAAESADYNMPMVTASATAEAVTYDAETDTVNENVFRATFTDPFQGIKMADYAYQRLGYTKAAVIFQKGADYNEGLAENFVNEFESLGGTIVDQETYSEGDVDYKTQLTTILGKAPEVVFCPNYYQEVGQILAQAESIGLAVPFLGGDGWDGLEGYATADQLKDAYFCANYAKGSNPDFENAYKA
;
A
#
# COMPACT_ATOMS: atom_id res chain seq x y z
N ALA A 1 -20.51 11.45 5.85
CA ALA A 1 -19.21 10.78 5.96
C ALA A 1 -18.92 10.52 7.45
N MET A 2 -18.25 9.43 7.72
CA MET A 2 -17.76 9.05 9.06
C MET A 2 -16.29 8.67 8.94
N ASP A 3 -15.52 8.87 10.02
CA ASP A 3 -14.09 8.57 10.11
C ASP A 3 -13.90 7.32 10.97
N GLU A 4 -13.35 6.28 10.42
CA GLU A 4 -13.10 4.98 11.06
C GLU A 4 -11.65 4.84 11.59
N GLN A 5 -10.79 5.85 11.32
CA GLN A 5 -9.41 5.96 11.81
C GLN A 5 -8.49 4.78 11.39
N GLY A 6 -8.77 4.14 10.26
CA GLY A 6 -8.03 2.96 9.77
C GLY A 6 -8.34 1.66 10.53
N ASP A 7 -9.35 1.66 11.40
CA ASP A 7 -9.70 0.51 12.25
C ASP A 7 -10.91 -0.25 11.70
N ALA A 8 -10.75 -1.54 11.44
CA ALA A 8 -11.79 -2.40 10.87
C ALA A 8 -13.07 -2.47 11.72
N THR A 9 -12.94 -2.48 13.05
CA THR A 9 -14.10 -2.54 13.96
C THR A 9 -14.86 -1.24 13.96
N GLN A 10 -14.14 -0.11 13.91
CA GLN A 10 -14.77 1.20 13.78
C GLN A 10 -15.43 1.37 12.41
N ALA A 11 -14.84 0.86 11.34
CA ALA A 11 -15.43 0.86 10.01
C ALA A 11 -16.80 0.17 9.99
N VAL A 12 -16.90 -1.06 10.53
CA VAL A 12 -18.18 -1.77 10.67
C VAL A 12 -19.18 -0.98 11.52
N THR A 13 -18.72 -0.38 12.63
CA THR A 13 -19.58 0.47 13.47
C THR A 13 -20.12 1.69 12.71
N CYS A 14 -19.26 2.36 11.93
CA CYS A 14 -19.66 3.49 11.09
C CYS A 14 -20.64 3.06 10.01
N PHE A 15 -20.37 1.93 9.33
CA PHE A 15 -21.25 1.37 8.32
C PHE A 15 -22.65 1.06 8.86
N THR A 16 -22.74 0.35 9.99
CA THR A 16 -24.03 0.03 10.62
C THR A 16 -24.83 1.30 10.93
N LYS A 17 -24.17 2.32 11.50
CA LYS A 17 -24.81 3.63 11.74
C LYS A 17 -25.30 4.31 10.46
N MET A 18 -24.57 4.20 9.36
CA MET A 18 -24.99 4.76 8.07
C MET A 18 -26.17 3.96 7.50
N CYS A 19 -26.20 2.64 7.65
CA CYS A 19 -27.35 1.80 7.28
C CYS A 19 -28.61 2.21 8.03
N ASP A 20 -28.53 2.45 9.35
CA ASP A 20 -29.63 2.95 10.17
C ASP A 20 -30.16 4.33 9.70
N GLN A 21 -29.32 5.13 9.06
CA GLN A 21 -29.67 6.40 8.44
C GLN A 21 -30.23 6.24 7.02
N GLY A 22 -30.31 5.03 6.51
CA GLY A 22 -30.93 4.70 5.24
C GLY A 22 -30.05 4.98 4.01
N ILE A 23 -28.72 4.77 4.08
CA ILE A 23 -27.88 4.82 2.89
C ILE A 23 -28.29 3.76 1.87
N THR A 24 -28.04 4.02 0.60
CA THR A 24 -28.37 3.11 -0.52
C THR A 24 -27.14 2.62 -1.27
N ALA A 25 -25.98 3.17 -0.99
CA ALA A 25 -24.68 2.77 -1.49
C ALA A 25 -23.58 3.32 -0.57
N LEU A 26 -22.44 2.65 -0.54
CA LEU A 26 -21.24 3.06 0.17
C LEU A 26 -20.14 3.46 -0.83
N VAL A 27 -19.55 4.63 -0.64
CA VAL A 27 -18.31 5.05 -1.32
C VAL A 27 -17.20 5.09 -0.26
N GLY A 28 -16.26 4.16 -0.36
CA GLY A 28 -15.20 3.89 0.62
C GLY A 28 -14.99 2.37 0.76
N ASP A 29 -14.08 1.82 1.58
CA ASP A 29 -13.21 2.59 2.44
C ASP A 29 -11.91 2.97 1.73
N VAL A 30 -10.95 3.62 2.45
CA VAL A 30 -9.71 4.12 1.86
C VAL A 30 -8.61 3.05 1.86
N THR A 31 -8.39 2.42 3.00
CA THR A 31 -7.33 1.41 3.19
C THR A 31 -7.88 -0.01 3.13
N THR A 32 -7.02 -0.98 2.83
CA THR A 32 -7.41 -2.37 2.58
C THR A 32 -8.13 -3.03 3.77
N THR A 33 -7.55 -2.97 4.97
CA THR A 33 -8.08 -3.71 6.12
C THR A 33 -9.51 -3.30 6.52
N PRO A 34 -9.86 -2.02 6.67
CA PRO A 34 -11.25 -1.60 6.88
C PRO A 34 -12.15 -1.94 5.70
N THR A 35 -11.64 -1.81 4.46
CA THR A 35 -12.41 -2.12 3.25
C THR A 35 -12.82 -3.59 3.19
N LEU A 36 -11.93 -4.52 3.57
CA LEU A 36 -12.24 -5.95 3.64
C LEU A 36 -13.35 -6.24 4.67
N ALA A 37 -13.27 -5.61 5.84
CA ALA A 37 -14.32 -5.76 6.85
C ALA A 37 -15.68 -5.24 6.34
N LEU A 38 -15.68 -4.10 5.64
CA LEU A 38 -16.89 -3.54 5.04
C LEU A 38 -17.40 -4.36 3.86
N ALA A 39 -16.52 -4.95 3.05
CA ALA A 39 -16.91 -5.83 1.95
C ALA A 39 -17.71 -7.03 2.48
N ALA A 40 -17.21 -7.67 3.54
CA ALA A 40 -17.92 -8.78 4.20
C ALA A 40 -19.27 -8.34 4.79
N GLU A 41 -19.30 -7.25 5.55
CA GLU A 41 -20.52 -6.74 6.18
C GLU A 41 -21.55 -6.26 5.16
N SER A 42 -21.11 -5.58 4.09
CA SER A 42 -22.01 -5.05 3.05
C SER A 42 -22.77 -6.12 2.27
N ALA A 43 -22.23 -7.34 2.22
CA ALA A 43 -22.89 -8.48 1.56
C ALA A 43 -24.20 -8.85 2.26
N ASP A 44 -24.24 -8.83 3.59
CA ASP A 44 -25.44 -9.13 4.38
C ASP A 44 -26.59 -8.12 4.14
N TYR A 45 -26.23 -6.88 3.79
CA TYR A 45 -27.18 -5.81 3.44
C TYR A 45 -27.47 -5.74 1.93
N ASN A 46 -26.81 -6.56 1.11
CA ASN A 46 -26.79 -6.41 -0.35
C ASN A 46 -26.53 -4.96 -0.77
N MET A 47 -25.59 -4.30 -0.07
CA MET A 47 -25.27 -2.88 -0.23
C MET A 47 -24.22 -2.69 -1.30
N PRO A 48 -24.49 -1.96 -2.40
CA PRO A 48 -23.46 -1.60 -3.36
C PRO A 48 -22.34 -0.78 -2.70
N MET A 49 -21.10 -1.21 -2.89
CA MET A 49 -19.92 -0.58 -2.35
C MET A 49 -18.89 -0.30 -3.45
N VAL A 50 -18.30 0.90 -3.44
CA VAL A 50 -17.20 1.27 -4.34
C VAL A 50 -16.05 1.83 -3.54
N THR A 51 -14.89 1.16 -3.58
CA THR A 51 -13.64 1.74 -3.06
C THR A 51 -12.86 2.44 -4.18
N ALA A 52 -12.27 3.60 -3.85
CA ALA A 52 -11.44 4.37 -4.77
C ALA A 52 -9.95 4.09 -4.62
N SER A 53 -9.53 3.43 -3.54
CA SER A 53 -8.11 3.31 -3.16
C SER A 53 -7.69 1.96 -2.57
N ALA A 54 -8.57 1.14 -2.00
CA ALA A 54 -8.18 -0.16 -1.45
C ALA A 54 -7.78 -1.13 -2.57
N THR A 55 -6.53 -1.58 -2.56
CA THR A 55 -5.86 -2.22 -3.69
C THR A 55 -5.70 -3.74 -3.58
N ALA A 56 -5.88 -4.35 -2.38
CA ALA A 56 -5.78 -5.80 -2.24
C ALA A 56 -6.85 -6.52 -3.09
N GLU A 57 -6.46 -7.61 -3.75
CA GLU A 57 -7.37 -8.37 -4.61
C GLU A 57 -8.57 -8.89 -3.86
N ALA A 58 -8.39 -9.32 -2.61
CA ALA A 58 -9.41 -9.86 -1.73
C ALA A 58 -10.62 -8.91 -1.50
N VAL A 59 -10.46 -7.61 -1.74
CA VAL A 59 -11.56 -6.64 -1.65
C VAL A 59 -12.71 -6.98 -2.60
N THR A 60 -12.41 -7.48 -3.80
CA THR A 60 -13.40 -7.78 -4.85
C THR A 60 -13.44 -9.24 -5.28
N TYR A 61 -12.45 -10.03 -4.90
CA TYR A 61 -12.31 -11.41 -5.33
C TYR A 61 -11.67 -12.27 -4.24
N ASP A 62 -12.34 -13.34 -3.84
CA ASP A 62 -11.79 -14.34 -2.93
C ASP A 62 -11.12 -15.47 -3.73
N ALA A 63 -9.80 -15.53 -3.66
CA ALA A 63 -9.00 -16.52 -4.39
C ALA A 63 -9.12 -17.94 -3.79
N GLU A 64 -9.48 -18.10 -2.51
CA GLU A 64 -9.64 -19.42 -1.89
C GLU A 64 -10.90 -20.11 -2.38
N THR A 65 -11.96 -19.35 -2.56
CA THR A 65 -13.28 -19.88 -2.99
C THR A 65 -13.56 -19.67 -4.47
N ASP A 66 -12.68 -18.98 -5.20
CA ASP A 66 -12.85 -18.58 -6.60
C ASP A 66 -14.16 -17.80 -6.81
N THR A 67 -14.46 -16.87 -5.90
CA THR A 67 -15.70 -16.10 -5.93
C THR A 67 -15.47 -14.59 -6.00
N VAL A 68 -16.35 -13.91 -6.73
CA VAL A 68 -16.37 -12.44 -6.80
C VAL A 68 -17.35 -11.88 -5.76
N ASN A 69 -16.95 -10.83 -5.07
CA ASN A 69 -17.84 -10.05 -4.20
C ASN A 69 -18.79 -9.22 -5.08
N GLU A 70 -19.98 -9.74 -5.40
CA GLU A 70 -20.88 -9.20 -6.42
C GLU A 70 -21.37 -7.77 -6.16
N ASN A 71 -21.36 -7.30 -4.91
CA ASN A 71 -21.78 -5.97 -4.51
C ASN A 71 -20.63 -4.99 -4.30
N VAL A 72 -19.36 -5.42 -4.44
CA VAL A 72 -18.17 -4.61 -4.18
C VAL A 72 -17.41 -4.32 -5.47
N PHE A 73 -17.17 -3.03 -5.71
CA PHE A 73 -16.49 -2.53 -6.90
C PHE A 73 -15.25 -1.74 -6.50
N ARG A 74 -14.25 -1.72 -7.39
CA ARG A 74 -13.00 -0.99 -7.23
C ARG A 74 -12.78 -0.02 -8.39
N ALA A 75 -12.36 1.21 -8.09
CA ALA A 75 -11.98 2.21 -9.07
C ALA A 75 -10.48 2.56 -9.00
N THR A 76 -9.64 1.58 -8.68
CA THR A 76 -8.19 1.69 -8.59
C THR A 76 -7.51 0.43 -9.18
N PHE A 77 -6.19 0.42 -9.25
CA PHE A 77 -5.39 -0.77 -9.59
C PHE A 77 -5.31 -1.76 -8.42
N THR A 78 -4.64 -2.88 -8.61
CA THR A 78 -4.45 -3.93 -7.59
C THR A 78 -3.02 -3.98 -7.08
N ASP A 79 -2.79 -4.62 -5.92
CA ASP A 79 -1.47 -4.84 -5.35
C ASP A 79 -0.54 -5.64 -6.28
N PRO A 80 -0.99 -6.71 -6.97
CA PRO A 80 -0.17 -7.36 -7.98
C PRO A 80 0.32 -6.40 -9.08
N PHE A 81 -0.57 -5.52 -9.57
CA PHE A 81 -0.16 -4.54 -10.57
C PHE A 81 0.92 -3.60 -10.05
N GLN A 82 0.78 -3.09 -8.84
CA GLN A 82 1.77 -2.19 -8.22
C GLN A 82 3.09 -2.89 -7.97
N GLY A 83 3.07 -4.07 -7.32
CA GLY A 83 4.27 -4.84 -7.01
C GLY A 83 5.08 -5.16 -8.26
N ILE A 84 4.42 -5.69 -9.31
CA ILE A 84 5.02 -5.97 -10.61
C ILE A 84 5.61 -4.69 -11.23
N LYS A 85 4.86 -3.58 -11.25
CA LYS A 85 5.35 -2.33 -11.84
C LYS A 85 6.53 -1.72 -11.12
N MET A 86 6.57 -1.83 -9.79
CA MET A 86 7.72 -1.34 -9.02
C MET A 86 8.95 -2.23 -9.20
N ALA A 87 8.79 -3.55 -9.34
CA ALA A 87 9.88 -4.47 -9.68
C ALA A 87 10.43 -4.21 -11.08
N ASP A 88 9.55 -4.08 -12.09
CA ASP A 88 9.90 -3.64 -13.45
C ASP A 88 10.70 -2.35 -13.44
N TYR A 89 10.23 -1.36 -12.70
CA TYR A 89 10.87 -0.05 -12.62
C TYR A 89 12.24 -0.13 -11.96
N ALA A 90 12.35 -0.83 -10.82
CA ALA A 90 13.61 -1.04 -10.11
C ALA A 90 14.64 -1.74 -11.00
N TYR A 91 14.28 -2.83 -11.64
CA TYR A 91 15.20 -3.65 -12.42
C TYR A 91 15.48 -3.07 -13.80
N GLN A 92 14.44 -2.78 -14.58
CA GLN A 92 14.61 -2.41 -16.01
C GLN A 92 14.93 -0.92 -16.20
N ARG A 93 14.45 -0.04 -15.33
CA ARG A 93 14.61 1.41 -15.49
C ARG A 93 15.73 1.98 -14.63
N LEU A 94 15.79 1.56 -13.37
CA LEU A 94 16.82 2.04 -12.44
C LEU A 94 18.08 1.19 -12.46
N GLY A 95 17.99 -0.06 -12.99
CA GLY A 95 19.14 -0.96 -13.17
C GLY A 95 19.58 -1.67 -11.90
N TYR A 96 18.74 -1.69 -10.86
CA TYR A 96 19.03 -2.40 -9.62
C TYR A 96 18.90 -3.92 -9.81
N THR A 97 19.85 -4.67 -9.30
CA THR A 97 19.90 -6.13 -9.36
C THR A 97 19.79 -6.79 -7.99
N LYS A 98 19.92 -6.02 -6.91
CA LYS A 98 19.83 -6.48 -5.53
C LYS A 98 18.86 -5.61 -4.75
N ALA A 99 17.74 -6.17 -4.34
CA ALA A 99 16.75 -5.48 -3.52
C ALA A 99 16.60 -6.15 -2.16
N ALA A 100 16.25 -5.35 -1.15
CA ALA A 100 15.68 -5.83 0.10
C ALA A 100 14.23 -5.38 0.21
N VAL A 101 13.44 -6.05 1.05
CA VAL A 101 12.04 -5.70 1.29
C VAL A 101 11.80 -5.57 2.79
N ILE A 102 11.04 -4.56 3.21
CA ILE A 102 10.58 -4.39 4.60
C ILE A 102 9.10 -4.04 4.63
N PHE A 103 8.28 -4.83 5.33
CA PHE A 103 6.83 -4.64 5.36
C PHE A 103 6.16 -5.09 6.65
N GLN A 104 4.95 -4.59 6.89
CA GLN A 104 4.12 -5.03 8.01
C GLN A 104 3.57 -6.42 7.74
N LYS A 105 3.78 -7.34 8.69
CA LYS A 105 3.26 -8.71 8.63
C LYS A 105 1.78 -8.74 9.04
N GLY A 106 1.00 -9.59 8.37
CA GLY A 106 -0.41 -9.81 8.68
C GLY A 106 -1.36 -8.75 8.11
N ALA A 107 -0.88 -7.93 7.18
CA ALA A 107 -1.69 -6.94 6.48
C ALA A 107 -1.70 -7.23 4.97
N ASP A 108 -2.89 -7.53 4.43
CA ASP A 108 -3.07 -7.96 3.02
C ASP A 108 -2.44 -6.99 2.01
N TYR A 109 -2.59 -5.69 2.23
CA TYR A 109 -1.96 -4.66 1.39
C TYR A 109 -0.43 -4.80 1.32
N ASN A 110 0.20 -4.86 2.48
CA ASN A 110 1.66 -4.90 2.59
C ASN A 110 2.24 -6.22 2.06
N GLU A 111 1.60 -7.34 2.42
CA GLU A 111 2.01 -8.68 1.99
C GLU A 111 1.79 -8.88 0.50
N GLY A 112 0.64 -8.47 -0.03
CA GLY A 112 0.32 -8.59 -1.46
C GLY A 112 1.29 -7.80 -2.35
N LEU A 113 1.62 -6.57 -1.95
CA LEU A 113 2.63 -5.77 -2.65
C LEU A 113 4.03 -6.39 -2.57
N ALA A 114 4.44 -6.82 -1.37
CA ALA A 114 5.76 -7.41 -1.15
C ALA A 114 5.95 -8.70 -1.96
N GLU A 115 4.98 -9.60 -1.92
CA GLU A 115 5.02 -10.87 -2.65
C GLU A 115 5.14 -10.65 -4.16
N ASN A 116 4.30 -9.78 -4.73
CA ASN A 116 4.32 -9.53 -6.17
C ASN A 116 5.59 -8.80 -6.62
N PHE A 117 6.14 -7.90 -5.81
CA PHE A 117 7.44 -7.28 -6.08
C PHE A 117 8.56 -8.32 -6.09
N VAL A 118 8.62 -9.19 -5.08
CA VAL A 118 9.64 -10.23 -4.94
C VAL A 118 9.59 -11.18 -6.14
N ASN A 119 8.42 -11.72 -6.43
CA ASN A 119 8.22 -12.67 -7.52
C ASN A 119 8.64 -12.08 -8.88
N GLU A 120 8.24 -10.86 -9.17
CA GLU A 120 8.60 -10.21 -10.44
C GLU A 120 10.07 -9.84 -10.48
N PHE A 121 10.63 -9.26 -9.41
CA PHE A 121 12.04 -8.87 -9.38
C PHE A 121 12.97 -10.06 -9.60
N GLU A 122 12.67 -11.21 -8.99
CA GLU A 122 13.42 -12.46 -9.21
C GLU A 122 13.20 -13.03 -10.61
N SER A 123 11.97 -12.94 -11.16
CA SER A 123 11.67 -13.40 -12.53
C SER A 123 12.47 -12.63 -13.58
N LEU A 124 12.76 -11.37 -13.34
CA LEU A 124 13.59 -10.51 -14.19
C LEU A 124 15.10 -10.81 -14.06
N GLY A 125 15.52 -11.64 -13.11
CA GLY A 125 16.90 -11.99 -12.83
C GLY A 125 17.53 -11.16 -11.70
N GLY A 126 16.75 -10.38 -10.97
CA GLY A 126 17.17 -9.72 -9.74
C GLY A 126 17.34 -10.69 -8.57
N THR A 127 17.92 -10.21 -7.50
CA THR A 127 18.11 -10.99 -6.26
C THR A 127 17.50 -10.21 -5.08
N ILE A 128 16.60 -10.85 -4.36
CA ILE A 128 16.15 -10.36 -3.06
C ILE A 128 17.16 -10.79 -2.02
N VAL A 129 17.94 -9.84 -1.52
CA VAL A 129 19.03 -10.12 -0.58
C VAL A 129 18.55 -10.25 0.86
N ASP A 130 17.37 -9.70 1.18
CA ASP A 130 16.74 -9.78 2.49
C ASP A 130 15.25 -9.46 2.45
N GLN A 131 14.49 -10.07 3.35
CA GLN A 131 13.08 -9.75 3.59
C GLN A 131 12.85 -9.65 5.09
N GLU A 132 12.56 -8.46 5.56
CA GLU A 132 12.31 -8.18 6.96
C GLU A 132 10.85 -7.77 7.20
N THR A 133 10.33 -8.16 8.34
CA THR A 133 8.95 -7.84 8.72
C THR A 133 8.90 -7.21 10.10
N TYR A 134 7.82 -6.47 10.35
CA TYR A 134 7.46 -5.93 11.65
C TYR A 134 5.97 -6.14 11.92
N SER A 135 5.54 -5.94 13.15
CA SER A 135 4.14 -6.09 13.56
C SER A 135 3.43 -4.74 13.60
N GLU A 136 2.12 -4.76 13.46
CA GLU A 136 1.30 -3.56 13.65
C GLU A 136 1.59 -2.90 15.01
N GLY A 137 1.76 -1.57 14.99
CA GLY A 137 2.07 -0.78 16.18
C GLY A 137 3.55 -0.73 16.56
N ASP A 138 4.44 -1.43 15.85
CA ASP A 138 5.87 -1.27 16.02
C ASP A 138 6.31 0.14 15.60
N VAL A 139 7.24 0.71 16.36
CA VAL A 139 7.80 2.05 16.11
C VAL A 139 9.32 2.08 16.05
N ASP A 140 9.97 0.94 16.29
CA ASP A 140 11.42 0.75 16.19
C ASP A 140 11.75 -0.33 15.17
N TYR A 141 12.36 0.07 14.09
CA TYR A 141 12.69 -0.78 12.92
C TYR A 141 14.21 -1.00 12.78
N LYS A 142 15.01 -0.53 13.75
CA LYS A 142 16.47 -0.54 13.63
C LYS A 142 17.08 -1.93 13.52
N THR A 143 16.45 -2.93 14.14
CA THR A 143 16.91 -4.32 14.05
C THR A 143 16.79 -4.81 12.60
N GLN A 144 15.63 -4.67 12.00
CA GLN A 144 15.36 -5.06 10.61
C GLN A 144 16.26 -4.27 9.64
N LEU A 145 16.30 -2.96 9.81
CA LEU A 145 17.11 -2.08 8.96
C LEU A 145 18.63 -2.37 9.08
N THR A 146 19.11 -2.78 10.26
CA THR A 146 20.52 -3.19 10.45
C THR A 146 20.80 -4.51 9.74
N THR A 147 19.87 -5.46 9.75
CA THR A 147 19.97 -6.71 8.98
C THR A 147 20.06 -6.39 7.49
N ILE A 148 19.15 -5.57 6.98
CA ILE A 148 19.12 -5.10 5.59
C ILE A 148 20.45 -4.42 5.21
N LEU A 149 20.95 -3.51 6.05
CA LEU A 149 22.23 -2.82 5.82
C LEU A 149 23.38 -3.81 5.67
N GLY A 150 23.40 -4.86 6.51
CA GLY A 150 24.40 -5.93 6.44
C GLY A 150 24.39 -6.76 5.17
N LYS A 151 23.28 -6.75 4.41
CA LYS A 151 23.11 -7.45 3.12
C LYS A 151 23.51 -6.60 1.91
N ALA A 152 23.79 -5.32 2.13
CA ALA A 152 24.20 -4.37 1.09
C ALA A 152 23.26 -4.37 -0.15
N PRO A 153 21.95 -4.11 0.00
CA PRO A 153 21.04 -3.95 -1.13
C PRO A 153 21.38 -2.68 -1.92
N GLU A 154 20.96 -2.62 -3.17
CA GLU A 154 21.02 -1.43 -4.02
C GLU A 154 19.74 -0.57 -3.86
N VAL A 155 18.65 -1.19 -3.42
CA VAL A 155 17.34 -0.54 -3.23
C VAL A 155 16.55 -1.29 -2.15
N VAL A 156 15.68 -0.60 -1.44
CA VAL A 156 14.72 -1.19 -0.50
C VAL A 156 13.30 -0.96 -0.99
N PHE A 157 12.51 -2.02 -1.16
CA PHE A 157 11.07 -1.93 -1.37
C PHE A 157 10.36 -1.91 -0.01
N CYS A 158 9.56 -0.88 0.24
CA CYS A 158 8.92 -0.61 1.53
C CYS A 158 7.42 -0.36 1.31
N PRO A 159 6.62 -1.42 1.02
CA PRO A 159 5.20 -1.31 0.74
C PRO A 159 4.40 -1.12 2.03
N ASN A 160 4.46 0.06 2.60
CA ASN A 160 3.79 0.44 3.83
C ASN A 160 3.09 1.79 3.65
N TYR A 161 2.34 2.23 4.66
CA TYR A 161 1.71 3.55 4.64
C TYR A 161 2.69 4.65 5.10
N TYR A 162 2.44 5.87 4.66
CA TYR A 162 3.34 7.02 4.80
C TYR A 162 3.82 7.30 6.23
N GLN A 163 3.03 6.99 7.24
CA GLN A 163 3.40 7.23 8.64
C GLN A 163 4.54 6.32 9.10
N GLU A 164 4.41 5.01 8.86
CA GLU A 164 5.45 4.02 9.15
C GLU A 164 6.67 4.26 8.25
N VAL A 165 6.45 4.55 6.98
CA VAL A 165 7.52 4.82 6.01
C VAL A 165 8.37 6.00 6.47
N GLY A 166 7.76 7.09 6.94
CA GLY A 166 8.50 8.24 7.48
C GLY A 166 9.41 7.86 8.65
N GLN A 167 8.94 7.00 9.55
CA GLN A 167 9.73 6.49 10.67
C GLN A 167 10.84 5.54 10.22
N ILE A 168 10.55 4.65 9.26
CA ILE A 168 11.52 3.73 8.66
C ILE A 168 12.65 4.52 7.99
N LEU A 169 12.33 5.52 7.16
CA LEU A 169 13.32 6.36 6.48
C LEU A 169 14.21 7.12 7.48
N ALA A 170 13.62 7.71 8.53
CA ALA A 170 14.39 8.41 9.55
C ALA A 170 15.35 7.47 10.31
N GLN A 171 14.91 6.24 10.58
CA GLN A 171 15.75 5.24 11.25
C GLN A 171 16.81 4.65 10.31
N ALA A 172 16.49 4.44 9.04
CA ALA A 172 17.45 4.02 8.01
C ALA A 172 18.60 5.04 7.89
N GLU A 173 18.28 6.33 7.81
CA GLU A 173 19.26 7.42 7.81
C GLU A 173 20.14 7.37 9.07
N SER A 174 19.52 7.19 10.25
CA SER A 174 20.24 7.20 11.54
C SER A 174 21.30 6.11 11.68
N ILE A 175 21.13 4.99 10.96
CA ILE A 175 22.08 3.86 10.95
C ILE A 175 22.99 3.83 9.72
N GLY A 176 22.84 4.80 8.81
CA GLY A 176 23.64 4.91 7.60
C GLY A 176 23.21 3.99 6.45
N LEU A 177 21.97 3.51 6.44
CA LEU A 177 21.39 2.82 5.28
C LEU A 177 20.97 3.86 4.23
N ALA A 178 21.93 4.22 3.37
CA ALA A 178 21.80 5.27 2.36
C ALA A 178 21.58 4.69 0.96
N VAL A 179 20.44 4.01 0.77
CA VAL A 179 19.99 3.47 -0.51
C VAL A 179 18.61 4.04 -0.85
N PRO A 180 18.22 4.09 -2.14
CA PRO A 180 16.87 4.47 -2.54
C PRO A 180 15.81 3.55 -1.96
N PHE A 181 14.65 4.13 -1.63
CA PHE A 181 13.47 3.41 -1.21
C PHE A 181 12.38 3.50 -2.26
N LEU A 182 11.64 2.42 -2.45
CA LEU A 182 10.51 2.32 -3.36
C LEU A 182 9.26 1.89 -2.59
N GLY A 183 8.08 2.33 -3.03
CA GLY A 183 6.83 2.03 -2.35
C GLY A 183 5.62 1.87 -3.26
N GLY A 184 4.48 1.59 -2.64
CA GLY A 184 3.16 1.58 -3.25
C GLY A 184 2.42 2.91 -3.05
N ASP A 185 1.16 2.94 -3.44
CA ASP A 185 0.29 4.12 -3.35
C ASP A 185 0.04 4.63 -1.91
N GLY A 186 0.25 3.78 -0.91
CA GLY A 186 0.23 4.17 0.51
C GLY A 186 1.27 5.24 0.91
N TRP A 187 2.17 5.61 -0.01
CA TRP A 187 3.14 6.69 0.19
C TRP A 187 2.58 8.07 -0.14
N ASP A 188 1.38 8.18 -0.66
CA ASP A 188 0.78 9.50 -0.94
C ASP A 188 0.67 10.32 0.34
N GLY A 189 1.26 11.52 0.36
CA GLY A 189 1.39 12.37 1.55
C GLY A 189 2.68 12.16 2.37
N LEU A 190 3.60 11.29 1.94
CA LEU A 190 4.87 11.02 2.65
C LEU A 190 5.75 12.27 2.85
N GLU A 191 5.62 13.27 2.00
CA GLU A 191 6.31 14.56 2.12
C GLU A 191 5.99 15.32 3.43
N GLY A 192 4.91 14.96 4.11
CA GLY A 192 4.57 15.46 5.44
C GLY A 192 5.31 14.76 6.59
N TYR A 193 5.97 13.63 6.31
CA TYR A 193 6.56 12.73 7.31
C TYR A 193 8.04 12.45 7.09
N ALA A 194 8.59 12.83 5.95
CA ALA A 194 10.00 12.63 5.59
C ALA A 194 10.62 13.91 5.05
N THR A 195 11.93 14.06 5.20
CA THR A 195 12.68 15.19 4.67
C THR A 195 12.94 15.06 3.17
N ALA A 196 13.22 16.17 2.48
CA ALA A 196 13.58 16.14 1.07
C ALA A 196 14.84 15.29 0.77
N ASP A 197 15.78 15.21 1.71
CA ASP A 197 16.98 14.38 1.57
C ASP A 197 16.65 12.89 1.68
N GLN A 198 15.72 12.50 2.58
CA GLN A 198 15.22 11.13 2.70
C GLN A 198 14.40 10.68 1.50
N LEU A 199 13.72 11.60 0.82
CA LEU A 199 12.91 11.34 -0.37
C LEU A 199 13.72 11.42 -1.67
N LYS A 200 15.01 11.72 -1.58
CA LYS A 200 15.88 11.75 -2.76
C LYS A 200 15.96 10.35 -3.38
N ASP A 201 15.68 10.28 -4.68
CA ASP A 201 15.66 9.03 -5.44
C ASP A 201 14.63 8.00 -4.91
N ALA A 202 13.59 8.47 -4.19
CA ALA A 202 12.44 7.67 -3.78
C ALA A 202 11.34 7.70 -4.85
N TYR A 203 10.71 6.54 -5.11
CA TYR A 203 9.66 6.40 -6.11
C TYR A 203 8.53 5.52 -5.58
N PHE A 204 7.30 5.81 -5.97
CA PHE A 204 6.14 5.00 -5.61
C PHE A 204 5.09 4.97 -6.72
N CYS A 205 4.22 3.97 -6.70
CA CYS A 205 3.05 3.93 -7.55
C CYS A 205 2.01 4.94 -7.06
N ALA A 206 1.38 5.65 -7.97
CA ALA A 206 0.28 6.55 -7.65
C ALA A 206 -0.88 6.34 -8.63
N ASN A 207 -2.11 6.39 -8.12
CA ASN A 207 -3.32 6.33 -8.94
C ASN A 207 -3.43 7.53 -9.89
N TYR A 208 -2.89 8.67 -9.48
CA TYR A 208 -2.96 9.90 -10.25
C TYR A 208 -1.67 10.71 -10.09
N ALA A 209 -1.09 11.10 -11.21
CA ALA A 209 0.03 12.04 -11.21
C ALA A 209 -0.47 13.46 -11.48
N LYS A 210 -0.21 14.38 -10.56
CA LYS A 210 -0.57 15.80 -10.72
C LYS A 210 -0.02 16.38 -12.03
N GLY A 211 -0.88 17.04 -12.79
CA GLY A 211 -0.53 17.58 -14.11
C GLY A 211 -0.77 16.62 -15.28
N SER A 212 -1.10 15.36 -15.03
CA SER A 212 -1.35 14.38 -16.09
C SER A 212 -2.68 14.64 -16.85
N ASN A 213 -3.66 15.25 -16.20
CA ASN A 213 -4.95 15.59 -16.80
C ASN A 213 -5.43 16.98 -16.32
N PRO A 214 -5.02 18.09 -16.99
CA PRO A 214 -5.40 19.43 -16.60
C PRO A 214 -6.91 19.70 -16.60
N ASP A 215 -7.66 19.05 -17.51
CA ASP A 215 -9.13 19.24 -17.59
C ASP A 215 -9.81 18.64 -16.37
N PHE A 216 -9.39 17.44 -15.94
CA PHE A 216 -9.86 16.85 -14.69
C PHE A 216 -9.52 17.75 -13.48
N GLU A 217 -8.27 18.20 -13.37
CA GLU A 217 -7.85 19.04 -12.25
C GLU A 217 -8.62 20.37 -12.17
N ASN A 218 -8.91 20.99 -13.31
CA ASN A 218 -9.68 22.22 -13.36
C ASN A 218 -11.15 21.97 -12.96
N ALA A 219 -11.76 20.90 -13.42
CA ALA A 219 -13.12 20.52 -13.05
C ALA A 219 -13.22 20.19 -11.53
N TYR A 220 -12.19 19.53 -10.98
CA TYR A 220 -12.16 19.19 -9.56
C TYR A 220 -12.02 20.41 -8.63
N LYS A 221 -11.37 21.48 -9.09
CA LYS A 221 -11.18 22.73 -8.33
C LYS A 221 -12.34 23.70 -8.44
N ALA A 222 -13.25 23.50 -9.39
CA ALA A 222 -14.40 24.37 -9.65
C ALA A 222 -15.56 24.13 -8.67
#